data_bcba88f97ae99ca25b41e8a9ff107c5a
#
_entry.id   bcba88f97ae99ca25b41e8a9ff107c5a
#
_cell.length_a   1.000
_cell.length_b   1.000
_cell.length_c   1.000
_cell.angle_alpha   90.00
_cell.angle_beta   90.00
_cell.angle_gamma   90.00
#
_symmetry.space_group_name_H-M   'P 1'
#
loop_
_entity.id
_entity.type
_entity.pdbx_description
1 polymer ?
#
loop_
_entity_poly.entity_id
_entity_poly.type
_entity_poly.pdbx_seq_one_letter_code
_entity_poly.pdbx_strand_id
1 'polypeptide(L)'
;MIVYVAMHLTNLAIGLHSLHAMEEARHVLLFPWMSWPGTALLMSAALIHAILGLVTVSLRRSLTLSRTDWVQMCLGLITPPLLLNHVAVAGILHHIDPDFRPDYTFLLSVYWNMAPKSALQQVLVVVVVWIHGSIGLYNWLILKPVWRRIGAFVTPLLFFVPILGLLGFVRGGKEALARLAADGQWQDRMRQSLDMMTAAKPTLELVQSAILLIYGALALVACGVLIWRILERQRMRVTATYETGQTVSARPALSLLEISLLNNVPHANICSGRGRCGTCLVAVMSDASGLTAISETEAQTLKRIHATPGQRLACQARLIKGSVKISRLFPFHVDAAFMRDPHGPGETLSAEQRP
;
A
#
# COMPACT_ATOMS: atom_id res chain seq x y z
N MET A 1 7.77 8.15 0.33
CA MET A 1 7.99 6.86 1.01
C MET A 1 8.65 5.81 0.12
N ILE A 2 8.08 5.37 -1.00
CA ILE A 2 8.69 4.29 -1.84
C ILE A 2 10.11 4.64 -2.32
N VAL A 3 10.40 5.90 -2.63
CA VAL A 3 11.74 6.36 -3.02
C VAL A 3 12.73 6.13 -1.88
N TYR A 4 12.38 6.53 -0.65
CA TYR A 4 13.21 6.26 0.52
C TYR A 4 13.49 4.77 0.71
N VAL A 5 12.44 3.94 0.66
CA VAL A 5 12.59 2.47 0.82
C VAL A 5 13.49 1.89 -0.27
N ALA A 6 13.33 2.32 -1.52
CA ALA A 6 14.19 1.89 -2.63
C ALA A 6 15.64 2.30 -2.41
N MET A 7 15.91 3.56 -2.01
CA MET A 7 17.26 4.03 -1.70
C MET A 7 17.87 3.30 -0.52
N HIS A 8 17.08 3.03 0.54
CA HIS A 8 17.54 2.29 1.72
C HIS A 8 17.91 0.83 1.37
N LEU A 9 17.08 0.13 0.58
CA LEU A 9 17.39 -1.24 0.14
C LEU A 9 18.55 -1.28 -0.86
N THR A 10 18.69 -0.26 -1.71
CA THR A 10 19.86 -0.12 -2.59
C THR A 10 21.14 0.06 -1.77
N ASN A 11 21.07 0.87 -0.70
CA ASN A 11 22.20 1.01 0.21
C ASN A 11 22.59 -0.34 0.87
N LEU A 12 21.59 -1.11 1.31
CA LEU A 12 21.86 -2.46 1.84
C LEU A 12 22.46 -3.38 0.77
N ALA A 13 22.04 -3.28 -0.49
CA ALA A 13 22.57 -4.07 -1.58
C ALA A 13 24.07 -3.80 -1.82
N ILE A 14 24.55 -2.59 -1.56
CA ILE A 14 25.98 -2.26 -1.63
C ILE A 14 26.81 -3.06 -0.60
N GLY A 15 26.19 -3.54 0.46
CA GLY A 15 26.77 -4.49 1.42
C GLY A 15 27.20 -5.83 0.79
N LEU A 16 26.77 -6.15 -0.43
CA LEU A 16 27.33 -7.26 -1.22
C LEU A 16 28.81 -7.04 -1.60
N HIS A 17 29.22 -5.79 -1.74
CA HIS A 17 30.62 -5.46 -1.98
C HIS A 17 31.42 -5.50 -0.66
N SER A 18 31.06 -4.63 0.31
CA SER A 18 31.64 -4.63 1.65
C SER A 18 30.78 -3.82 2.61
N LEU A 19 30.96 -4.08 3.92
CA LEU A 19 30.35 -3.31 4.98
C LEU A 19 30.80 -1.84 4.97
N HIS A 20 32.08 -1.60 4.66
CA HIS A 20 32.62 -0.24 4.53
C HIS A 20 31.94 0.52 3.38
N ALA A 21 31.82 -0.08 2.20
CA ALA A 21 31.14 0.55 1.07
C ALA A 21 29.65 0.86 1.37
N MET A 22 28.97 -0.03 2.12
CA MET A 22 27.61 0.20 2.56
C MET A 22 27.49 1.41 3.50
N GLU A 23 28.45 1.57 4.42
CA GLU A 23 28.49 2.73 5.32
C GLU A 23 28.77 4.04 4.58
N GLU A 24 29.74 4.05 3.68
CA GLU A 24 30.03 5.22 2.84
C GLU A 24 28.84 5.61 1.96
N ALA A 25 28.19 4.61 1.33
CA ALA A 25 27.01 4.86 0.51
C ALA A 25 25.83 5.43 1.32
N ARG A 26 25.73 5.12 2.62
CA ARG A 26 24.74 5.69 3.53
C ARG A 26 24.80 7.22 3.58
N HIS A 27 26.01 7.76 3.62
CA HIS A 27 26.24 9.21 3.66
C HIS A 27 25.80 9.93 2.38
N VAL A 28 25.68 9.22 1.26
CA VAL A 28 25.21 9.75 -0.02
C VAL A 28 23.72 9.47 -0.22
N LEU A 29 23.34 8.19 -0.16
CA LEU A 29 21.97 7.76 -0.50
C LEU A 29 20.94 8.16 0.56
N LEU A 30 21.31 8.09 1.85
CA LEU A 30 20.38 8.35 2.93
C LEU A 30 20.51 9.75 3.53
N PHE A 31 21.54 10.51 3.19
CA PHE A 31 21.76 11.87 3.69
C PHE A 31 20.51 12.78 3.61
N PRO A 32 19.77 12.84 2.49
CA PRO A 32 18.59 13.71 2.42
C PRO A 32 17.54 13.36 3.49
N TRP A 33 17.41 12.07 3.82
CA TRP A 33 16.42 11.54 4.76
C TRP A 33 16.89 11.57 6.22
N MET A 34 18.21 11.60 6.45
CA MET A 34 18.82 11.74 7.79
C MET A 34 18.87 13.20 8.26
N SER A 35 18.70 14.17 7.36
CA SER A 35 18.57 15.57 7.70
C SER A 35 17.25 15.83 8.44
N TRP A 36 17.21 16.84 9.32
CA TRP A 36 15.98 17.20 10.04
C TRP A 36 14.77 17.41 9.11
N PRO A 37 14.85 18.14 7.99
CA PRO A 37 13.70 18.30 7.08
C PRO A 37 13.29 16.99 6.41
N GLY A 38 14.26 16.16 6.01
CA GLY A 38 14.01 14.88 5.37
C GLY A 38 13.33 13.88 6.33
N THR A 39 13.81 13.79 7.56
CA THR A 39 13.18 12.97 8.60
C THR A 39 11.76 13.44 8.89
N ALA A 40 11.55 14.76 9.08
CA ALA A 40 10.22 15.33 9.31
C ALA A 40 9.26 15.04 8.16
N LEU A 41 9.72 15.20 6.92
CA LEU A 41 8.92 14.87 5.71
C LEU A 41 8.57 13.38 5.66
N LEU A 42 9.53 12.49 5.92
CA LEU A 42 9.32 11.04 5.89
C LEU A 42 8.34 10.58 6.97
N MET A 43 8.51 11.06 8.21
CA MET A 43 7.64 10.71 9.33
C MET A 43 6.23 11.26 9.14
N SER A 44 6.09 12.52 8.70
CA SER A 44 4.78 13.11 8.38
C SER A 44 4.08 12.35 7.26
N ALA A 45 4.79 11.99 6.19
CA ALA A 45 4.24 11.20 5.09
C ALA A 45 3.80 9.81 5.55
N ALA A 46 4.57 9.15 6.44
CA ALA A 46 4.23 7.85 7.00
C ALA A 46 2.97 7.93 7.89
N LEU A 47 2.90 8.94 8.76
CA LEU A 47 1.75 9.17 9.63
C LEU A 47 0.48 9.45 8.82
N ILE A 48 0.54 10.38 7.88
CA ILE A 48 -0.60 10.72 7.01
C ILE A 48 -1.04 9.48 6.23
N HIS A 49 -0.11 8.70 5.70
CA HIS A 49 -0.43 7.47 4.97
C HIS A 49 -1.13 6.43 5.85
N ALA A 50 -0.66 6.22 7.08
CA ALA A 50 -1.29 5.31 8.05
C ALA A 50 -2.72 5.77 8.42
N ILE A 51 -2.89 7.06 8.73
CA ILE A 51 -4.22 7.64 9.03
C ILE A 51 -5.17 7.46 7.84
N LEU A 52 -4.74 7.83 6.63
CA LEU A 52 -5.56 7.68 5.42
C LEU A 52 -5.89 6.21 5.14
N GLY A 53 -4.97 5.29 5.45
CA GLY A 53 -5.20 3.85 5.39
C GLY A 53 -6.33 3.41 6.31
N LEU A 54 -6.29 3.79 7.59
CA LEU A 54 -7.33 3.49 8.59
C LEU A 54 -8.69 4.13 8.21
N VAL A 55 -8.68 5.39 7.76
CA VAL A 55 -9.88 6.06 7.26
C VAL A 55 -10.45 5.30 6.06
N THR A 56 -9.61 4.85 5.13
CA THR A 56 -10.05 4.07 3.97
C THR A 56 -10.70 2.76 4.40
N VAL A 57 -10.16 2.06 5.40
CA VAL A 57 -10.77 0.86 5.99
C VAL A 57 -12.13 1.18 6.60
N SER A 58 -12.23 2.21 7.45
CA SER A 58 -13.48 2.59 8.13
C SER A 58 -14.58 3.04 7.16
N LEU A 59 -14.21 3.66 6.04
CA LEU A 59 -15.15 4.14 5.02
C LEU A 59 -15.63 3.05 4.05
N ARG A 60 -15.04 1.85 4.09
CA ARG A 60 -15.50 0.75 3.25
C ARG A 60 -16.95 0.37 3.57
N ARG A 61 -17.65 -0.08 2.55
CA ARG A 61 -19.08 -0.43 2.63
C ARG A 61 -19.35 -1.90 2.41
N SER A 62 -18.35 -2.63 1.89
CA SER A 62 -18.38 -4.08 1.72
C SER A 62 -16.96 -4.64 1.86
N LEU A 63 -16.88 -5.94 2.13
CA LEU A 63 -15.63 -6.71 2.13
C LEU A 63 -15.41 -7.48 0.81
N THR A 64 -16.15 -7.12 -0.24
CA THR A 64 -15.97 -7.70 -1.57
C THR A 64 -14.72 -7.07 -2.20
N LEU A 65 -13.60 -7.72 -2.00
CA LEU A 65 -12.28 -7.26 -2.42
C LEU A 65 -11.63 -8.28 -3.36
N SER A 66 -10.85 -7.80 -4.31
CA SER A 66 -9.93 -8.66 -5.05
C SER A 66 -8.88 -9.27 -4.10
N ARG A 67 -8.27 -10.40 -4.49
CA ARG A 67 -7.17 -11.01 -3.69
C ARG A 67 -6.04 -10.01 -3.45
N THR A 68 -5.68 -9.24 -4.46
CA THR A 68 -4.63 -8.21 -4.37
C THR A 68 -4.99 -7.09 -3.40
N ASP A 69 -6.26 -6.63 -3.38
CA ASP A 69 -6.70 -5.60 -2.43
C ASP A 69 -6.71 -6.12 -0.99
N TRP A 70 -7.07 -7.39 -0.76
CA TRP A 70 -6.95 -8.04 0.54
C TRP A 70 -5.51 -8.05 1.01
N VAL A 71 -4.58 -8.52 0.16
CA VAL A 71 -3.13 -8.56 0.47
C VAL A 71 -2.63 -7.15 0.80
N GLN A 72 -2.94 -6.16 -0.05
CA GLN A 72 -2.51 -4.78 0.18
C GLN A 72 -3.05 -4.20 1.48
N MET A 73 -4.31 -4.47 1.83
CA MET A 73 -4.93 -3.99 3.05
C MET A 73 -4.31 -4.65 4.30
N CYS A 74 -4.17 -5.97 4.31
CA CYS A 74 -3.58 -6.71 5.42
C CYS A 74 -2.12 -6.31 5.66
N LEU A 75 -1.31 -6.25 4.59
CA LEU A 75 0.08 -5.82 4.70
C LEU A 75 0.19 -4.37 5.17
N GLY A 76 -0.71 -3.48 4.71
CA GLY A 76 -0.75 -2.09 5.15
C GLY A 76 -1.07 -1.94 6.64
N LEU A 77 -2.00 -2.75 7.17
CA LEU A 77 -2.34 -2.74 8.60
C LEU A 77 -1.24 -3.32 9.48
N ILE A 78 -0.48 -4.30 8.99
CA ILE A 78 0.63 -4.92 9.73
C ILE A 78 1.89 -4.05 9.68
N THR A 79 2.06 -3.24 8.66
CA THR A 79 3.31 -2.45 8.45
C THR A 79 3.66 -1.54 9.65
N PRO A 80 2.78 -0.70 10.23
CA PRO A 80 3.16 0.17 11.34
C PRO A 80 3.67 -0.58 12.57
N PRO A 81 3.00 -1.61 13.12
CA PRO A 81 3.53 -2.33 14.26
C PRO A 81 4.81 -3.11 13.95
N LEU A 82 4.94 -3.66 12.73
CA LEU A 82 6.13 -4.40 12.33
C LEU A 82 7.35 -3.48 12.16
N LEU A 83 7.12 -2.26 11.64
CA LEU A 83 8.16 -1.28 11.37
C LEU A 83 8.64 -0.55 12.63
N LEU A 84 7.80 -0.51 13.68
CA LEU A 84 8.05 0.32 14.86
C LEU A 84 9.38 0.02 15.54
N ASN A 85 9.73 -1.25 15.72
CA ASN A 85 11.00 -1.64 16.33
C ASN A 85 12.21 -1.17 15.50
N HIS A 86 12.10 -1.25 14.17
CA HIS A 86 13.13 -0.76 13.26
C HIS A 86 13.32 0.76 13.37
N VAL A 87 12.22 1.51 13.34
CA VAL A 87 12.24 2.98 13.44
C VAL A 87 12.70 3.43 14.83
N ALA A 88 12.32 2.71 15.87
CA ALA A 88 12.66 3.03 17.24
C ALA A 88 14.17 2.96 17.49
N VAL A 89 14.83 1.89 17.06
CA VAL A 89 16.29 1.75 17.23
C VAL A 89 17.06 2.72 16.34
N ALA A 90 16.63 2.90 15.07
CA ALA A 90 17.36 3.74 14.13
C ALA A 90 17.10 5.25 14.29
N GLY A 91 15.93 5.63 14.81
CA GLY A 91 15.50 7.04 14.87
C GLY A 91 15.21 7.54 16.28
N ILE A 92 14.34 6.87 17.04
CA ILE A 92 13.89 7.35 18.35
C ILE A 92 15.02 7.30 19.37
N LEU A 93 15.84 6.25 19.34
CA LEU A 93 16.93 6.09 20.30
C LEU A 93 17.93 7.24 20.26
N HIS A 94 18.24 7.75 19.07
CA HIS A 94 19.09 8.92 18.91
C HIS A 94 18.50 10.21 19.53
N HIS A 95 17.18 10.35 19.59
CA HIS A 95 16.53 11.49 20.26
C HIS A 95 16.50 11.33 21.79
N ILE A 96 16.56 10.09 22.30
CA ILE A 96 16.67 9.81 23.73
C ILE A 96 18.12 10.03 24.19
N ASP A 97 19.08 9.57 23.38
CA ASP A 97 20.52 9.71 23.63
C ASP A 97 21.20 10.29 22.37
N PRO A 98 21.48 11.60 22.33
CA PRO A 98 22.10 12.25 21.17
C PRO A 98 23.51 11.76 20.83
N ASP A 99 24.20 11.16 21.79
CA ASP A 99 25.54 10.60 21.59
C ASP A 99 25.52 9.21 20.95
N PHE A 100 24.37 8.56 20.92
CA PHE A 100 24.19 7.29 20.26
C PHE A 100 24.20 7.46 18.73
N ARG A 101 25.24 6.95 18.10
CA ARG A 101 25.47 7.04 16.64
C ARG A 101 25.74 5.64 16.07
N PRO A 102 24.73 4.77 15.98
CA PRO A 102 24.95 3.42 15.45
C PRO A 102 25.33 3.47 13.97
N ASP A 103 26.41 2.78 13.62
CA ASP A 103 26.76 2.45 12.24
C ASP A 103 26.22 1.08 11.84
N TYR A 104 26.39 0.70 10.58
CA TYR A 104 25.95 -0.63 10.13
C TYR A 104 26.73 -1.77 10.79
N THR A 105 28.00 -1.55 11.15
CA THR A 105 28.79 -2.57 11.85
C THR A 105 28.17 -2.89 13.20
N PHE A 106 27.78 -1.86 13.96
CA PHE A 106 27.07 -2.03 15.23
C PHE A 106 25.71 -2.72 15.03
N LEU A 107 24.86 -2.17 14.19
CA LEU A 107 23.50 -2.67 14.01
C LEU A 107 23.48 -4.13 13.53
N LEU A 108 24.32 -4.48 12.56
CA LEU A 108 24.40 -5.83 12.04
C LEU A 108 25.02 -6.79 13.06
N SER A 109 26.01 -6.35 13.86
CA SER A 109 26.54 -7.17 14.96
C SER A 109 25.46 -7.47 16.00
N VAL A 110 24.62 -6.48 16.36
CA VAL A 110 23.49 -6.72 17.27
C VAL A 110 22.49 -7.71 16.66
N TYR A 111 22.07 -7.50 15.42
CA TYR A 111 21.07 -8.36 14.77
C TYR A 111 21.56 -9.81 14.63
N TRP A 112 22.80 -10.02 14.20
CA TRP A 112 23.28 -11.36 13.87
C TRP A 112 23.85 -12.11 15.06
N ASN A 113 24.30 -11.42 16.13
CA ASN A 113 24.88 -12.07 17.31
C ASN A 113 23.92 -12.08 18.50
N MET A 114 23.30 -10.95 18.81
CA MET A 114 22.58 -10.77 20.08
C MET A 114 21.06 -10.85 19.94
N ALA A 115 20.52 -10.46 18.80
CA ALA A 115 19.08 -10.35 18.58
C ALA A 115 18.62 -11.02 17.25
N PRO A 116 18.86 -12.33 17.05
CA PRO A 116 18.52 -13.01 15.79
C PRO A 116 17.03 -12.97 15.47
N LYS A 117 16.15 -12.89 16.48
CA LYS A 117 14.72 -12.68 16.28
C LYS A 117 14.43 -11.32 15.64
N SER A 118 15.18 -10.29 16.04
CA SER A 118 15.06 -8.96 15.43
C SER A 118 15.63 -8.94 14.02
N ALA A 119 16.69 -9.71 13.72
CA ALA A 119 17.17 -9.89 12.35
C ALA A 119 16.09 -10.51 11.44
N LEU A 120 15.42 -11.55 11.89
CA LEU A 120 14.29 -12.16 11.16
C LEU A 120 13.14 -11.14 10.98
N GLN A 121 12.85 -10.35 12.00
CA GLN A 121 11.86 -9.27 11.90
C GLN A 121 12.24 -8.27 10.80
N GLN A 122 13.53 -7.88 10.64
CA GLN A 122 13.96 -7.01 9.55
C GLN A 122 13.70 -7.62 8.17
N VAL A 123 13.95 -8.92 8.01
CA VAL A 123 13.60 -9.63 6.75
C VAL A 123 12.10 -9.51 6.47
N LEU A 124 11.26 -9.76 7.48
CA LEU A 124 9.79 -9.62 7.35
C LEU A 124 9.38 -8.19 7.04
N VAL A 125 10.01 -7.18 7.66
CA VAL A 125 9.78 -5.75 7.35
C VAL A 125 10.03 -5.49 5.87
N VAL A 126 11.17 -5.93 5.33
CA VAL A 126 11.50 -5.74 3.91
C VAL A 126 10.42 -6.37 3.02
N VAL A 127 10.06 -7.63 3.28
CA VAL A 127 9.06 -8.35 2.47
C VAL A 127 7.70 -7.67 2.52
N VAL A 128 7.20 -7.37 3.73
CA VAL A 128 5.86 -6.78 3.94
C VAL A 128 5.77 -5.38 3.33
N VAL A 129 6.71 -4.50 3.67
CA VAL A 129 6.72 -3.11 3.19
C VAL A 129 6.91 -3.05 1.67
N TRP A 130 7.79 -3.90 1.14
CA TRP A 130 8.07 -3.92 -0.30
C TRP A 130 6.89 -4.44 -1.12
N ILE A 131 6.25 -5.54 -0.72
CA ILE A 131 5.07 -6.07 -1.40
C ILE A 131 3.93 -5.05 -1.35
N HIS A 132 3.66 -4.48 -0.16
CA HIS A 132 2.64 -3.43 0.00
C HIS A 132 2.91 -2.24 -0.92
N GLY A 133 4.13 -1.72 -0.91
CA GLY A 133 4.55 -0.60 -1.74
C GLY A 133 4.50 -0.91 -3.24
N SER A 134 4.94 -2.10 -3.64
CA SER A 134 4.94 -2.56 -5.04
C SER A 134 3.53 -2.70 -5.61
N ILE A 135 2.60 -3.28 -4.86
CA ILE A 135 1.18 -3.35 -5.26
C ILE A 135 0.61 -1.94 -5.42
N GLY A 136 0.89 -1.04 -4.47
CA GLY A 136 0.43 0.35 -4.53
C GLY A 136 0.99 1.10 -5.73
N LEU A 137 2.28 0.96 -5.98
CA LEU A 137 2.98 1.57 -7.11
C LEU A 137 2.48 1.03 -8.45
N TYR A 138 2.37 -0.29 -8.58
CA TYR A 138 1.84 -0.94 -9.78
C TYR A 138 0.43 -0.47 -10.10
N ASN A 139 -0.47 -0.49 -9.13
CA ASN A 139 -1.86 -0.04 -9.28
C ASN A 139 -1.98 1.45 -9.67
N TRP A 140 -0.98 2.26 -9.33
CA TRP A 140 -0.93 3.66 -9.73
C TRP A 140 -0.35 3.85 -11.13
N LEU A 141 0.76 3.16 -11.44
CA LEU A 141 1.50 3.33 -12.70
C LEU A 141 0.81 2.67 -13.89
N ILE A 142 0.16 1.52 -13.70
CA ILE A 142 -0.43 0.76 -14.83
C ILE A 142 -1.47 1.57 -15.61
N LEU A 143 -2.11 2.54 -14.98
CA LEU A 143 -3.08 3.44 -15.59
C LEU A 143 -2.45 4.68 -16.24
N LYS A 144 -1.12 4.85 -16.17
CA LYS A 144 -0.42 6.01 -16.74
C LYS A 144 0.16 5.67 -18.12
N PRO A 145 0.05 6.58 -19.10
CA PRO A 145 0.65 6.36 -20.43
C PRO A 145 2.15 6.05 -20.35
N VAL A 146 2.84 6.64 -19.37
CA VAL A 146 4.27 6.41 -19.14
C VAL A 146 4.61 4.95 -18.86
N TRP A 147 3.66 4.16 -18.33
CA TRP A 147 3.87 2.73 -18.05
C TRP A 147 4.32 1.93 -19.26
N ARG A 148 3.84 2.26 -20.45
CA ARG A 148 4.28 1.61 -21.71
C ARG A 148 5.79 1.72 -21.93
N ARG A 149 6.40 2.83 -21.48
CA ARG A 149 7.83 3.11 -21.69
C ARG A 149 8.69 2.57 -20.54
N ILE A 150 8.21 2.71 -19.30
CA ILE A 150 9.04 2.41 -18.12
C ILE A 150 8.73 1.03 -17.49
N GLY A 151 7.61 0.39 -17.81
CA GLY A 151 7.18 -0.86 -17.16
C GLY A 151 8.20 -1.99 -17.31
N ALA A 152 8.87 -2.09 -18.48
CA ALA A 152 9.92 -3.08 -18.70
C ALA A 152 11.15 -2.90 -17.79
N PHE A 153 11.42 -1.67 -17.33
CA PHE A 153 12.52 -1.36 -16.41
C PHE A 153 12.07 -1.43 -14.94
N VAL A 154 10.87 -0.93 -14.64
CA VAL A 154 10.34 -0.90 -13.26
C VAL A 154 10.07 -2.31 -12.75
N THR A 155 9.51 -3.20 -13.57
CA THR A 155 9.16 -4.56 -13.15
C THR A 155 10.36 -5.36 -12.63
N PRO A 156 11.50 -5.43 -13.33
CA PRO A 156 12.70 -6.08 -12.77
C PRO A 156 13.18 -5.46 -11.46
N LEU A 157 13.16 -4.12 -11.34
CA LEU A 157 13.57 -3.43 -10.11
C LEU A 157 12.71 -3.82 -8.91
N LEU A 158 11.41 -4.07 -9.11
CA LEU A 158 10.52 -4.54 -8.04
C LEU A 158 10.93 -5.92 -7.50
N PHE A 159 11.69 -6.71 -8.25
CA PHE A 159 12.22 -8.00 -7.81
C PHE A 159 13.66 -7.90 -7.31
N PHE A 160 14.53 -7.25 -8.06
CA PHE A 160 15.96 -7.24 -7.75
C PHE A 160 16.32 -6.39 -6.53
N VAL A 161 15.70 -5.23 -6.35
CA VAL A 161 16.04 -4.32 -5.24
C VAL A 161 15.89 -4.99 -3.86
N PRO A 162 14.75 -5.61 -3.49
CA PRO A 162 14.64 -6.25 -2.18
C PRO A 162 15.54 -7.49 -2.04
N ILE A 163 15.70 -8.28 -3.11
CA ILE A 163 16.55 -9.48 -3.08
C ILE A 163 18.01 -9.09 -2.84
N LEU A 164 18.53 -8.14 -3.61
CA LEU A 164 19.91 -7.66 -3.45
C LEU A 164 20.11 -6.98 -2.08
N GLY A 165 19.12 -6.22 -1.61
CA GLY A 165 19.15 -5.61 -0.28
C GLY A 165 19.22 -6.65 0.84
N LEU A 166 18.41 -7.72 0.76
CA LEU A 166 18.46 -8.83 1.73
C LEU A 166 19.78 -9.62 1.65
N LEU A 167 20.29 -9.87 0.45
CA LEU A 167 21.60 -10.53 0.29
C LEU A 167 22.73 -9.65 0.87
N GLY A 168 22.68 -8.34 0.66
CA GLY A 168 23.62 -7.39 1.27
C GLY A 168 23.52 -7.34 2.79
N PHE A 169 22.31 -7.41 3.35
CA PHE A 169 22.09 -7.52 4.79
C PHE A 169 22.75 -8.79 5.37
N VAL A 170 22.60 -9.93 4.69
CA VAL A 170 23.25 -11.21 5.11
C VAL A 170 24.76 -11.14 4.98
N ARG A 171 25.28 -10.63 3.86
CA ARG A 171 26.72 -10.52 3.62
C ARG A 171 27.39 -9.56 4.61
N GLY A 172 26.79 -8.37 4.79
CA GLY A 172 27.26 -7.38 5.76
C GLY A 172 27.22 -7.89 7.19
N GLY A 173 26.19 -8.69 7.54
CA GLY A 173 26.11 -9.35 8.85
C GLY A 173 27.26 -10.33 9.11
N LYS A 174 27.62 -11.14 8.12
CA LYS A 174 28.79 -12.05 8.22
C LYS A 174 30.10 -11.27 8.40
N GLU A 175 30.28 -10.19 7.65
CA GLU A 175 31.46 -9.32 7.76
C GLU A 175 31.52 -8.62 9.12
N ALA A 176 30.38 -8.12 9.64
CA ALA A 176 30.29 -7.51 10.96
C ALA A 176 30.67 -8.49 12.07
N LEU A 177 30.19 -9.73 12.00
CA LEU A 177 30.57 -10.79 12.96
C LEU A 177 32.05 -11.14 12.90
N ALA A 178 32.63 -11.24 11.70
CA ALA A 178 34.06 -11.49 11.54
C ALA A 178 34.91 -10.36 12.15
N ARG A 179 34.52 -9.10 11.94
CA ARG A 179 35.16 -7.93 12.56
C ARG A 179 35.01 -7.94 14.07
N LEU A 180 33.82 -8.25 14.59
CA LEU A 180 33.58 -8.35 16.04
C LEU A 180 34.48 -9.43 16.68
N ALA A 181 34.74 -10.54 16.00
CA ALA A 181 35.61 -11.61 16.51
C ALA A 181 37.10 -11.26 16.49
N ALA A 182 37.54 -10.41 15.54
CA ALA A 182 38.95 -10.13 15.29
C ALA A 182 39.47 -8.84 15.92
N ASP A 183 38.60 -7.86 16.25
CA ASP A 183 38.99 -6.51 16.67
C ASP A 183 38.55 -6.22 18.10
N GLY A 184 39.50 -6.19 19.05
CA GLY A 184 39.23 -5.88 20.46
C GLY A 184 38.71 -4.47 20.68
N GLN A 185 39.21 -3.47 19.93
CA GLN A 185 38.74 -2.08 20.06
C GLN A 185 37.28 -1.97 19.59
N TRP A 186 36.91 -2.78 18.60
CA TRP A 186 35.51 -2.87 18.14
C TRP A 186 34.62 -3.51 19.21
N GLN A 187 35.10 -4.53 19.90
CA GLN A 187 34.37 -5.14 21.02
C GLN A 187 34.10 -4.13 22.14
N ASP A 188 35.06 -3.30 22.48
CA ASP A 188 34.89 -2.26 23.54
C ASP A 188 33.88 -1.17 23.11
N ARG A 189 33.96 -0.69 21.88
CA ARG A 189 32.94 0.25 21.33
C ARG A 189 31.55 -0.38 21.32
N MET A 190 31.46 -1.67 20.97
CA MET A 190 30.20 -2.41 20.98
C MET A 190 29.60 -2.49 22.39
N ARG A 191 30.42 -2.77 23.42
CA ARG A 191 29.97 -2.80 24.81
C ARG A 191 29.42 -1.44 25.24
N GLN A 192 30.17 -0.37 24.99
CA GLN A 192 29.74 0.99 25.33
C GLN A 192 28.39 1.34 24.67
N SER A 193 28.23 1.06 23.39
CA SER A 193 26.97 1.31 22.68
C SER A 193 25.82 0.46 23.21
N LEU A 194 26.09 -0.77 23.66
CA LEU A 194 25.08 -1.64 24.29
C LEU A 194 24.67 -1.12 25.68
N ASP A 195 25.61 -0.59 26.46
CA ASP A 195 25.29 0.01 27.76
C ASP A 195 24.38 1.21 27.59
N MET A 196 24.67 2.11 26.61
CA MET A 196 23.82 3.24 26.24
C MET A 196 22.42 2.77 25.81
N MET A 197 22.34 1.77 24.93
CA MET A 197 21.06 1.20 24.47
C MET A 197 20.27 0.58 25.63
N THR A 198 20.95 -0.10 26.55
CA THR A 198 20.33 -0.71 27.73
C THR A 198 19.79 0.34 28.68
N ALA A 199 20.50 1.43 28.90
CA ALA A 199 20.05 2.55 29.72
C ALA A 199 18.80 3.23 29.13
N ALA A 200 18.73 3.39 27.81
CA ALA A 200 17.58 3.98 27.12
C ALA A 200 16.37 3.03 26.96
N LYS A 201 16.57 1.72 27.15
CA LYS A 201 15.57 0.67 26.89
C LYS A 201 14.22 0.90 27.58
N PRO A 202 14.13 1.25 28.88
CA PRO A 202 12.82 1.45 29.54
C PRO A 202 12.00 2.57 28.88
N THR A 203 12.65 3.69 28.55
CA THR A 203 11.99 4.81 27.86
C THR A 203 11.55 4.41 26.46
N LEU A 204 12.41 3.69 25.74
CA LEU A 204 12.10 3.19 24.39
C LEU A 204 10.90 2.24 24.40
N GLU A 205 10.86 1.28 25.32
CA GLU A 205 9.75 0.32 25.47
C GLU A 205 8.44 1.03 25.85
N LEU A 206 8.49 2.05 26.70
CA LEU A 206 7.32 2.85 27.04
C LEU A 206 6.77 3.57 25.81
N VAL A 207 7.63 4.24 25.03
CA VAL A 207 7.23 4.95 23.81
C VAL A 207 6.68 3.99 22.77
N GLN A 208 7.34 2.85 22.55
CA GLN A 208 6.88 1.83 21.63
C GLN A 208 5.50 1.26 22.03
N SER A 209 5.33 0.93 23.31
CA SER A 209 4.06 0.42 23.84
C SER A 209 2.94 1.43 23.69
N ALA A 210 3.21 2.71 23.96
CA ALA A 210 2.22 3.78 23.78
C ALA A 210 1.81 3.92 22.32
N ILE A 211 2.75 3.91 21.38
CA ILE A 211 2.47 3.98 19.94
C ILE A 211 1.65 2.76 19.48
N LEU A 212 2.02 1.55 19.92
CA LEU A 212 1.29 0.32 19.59
C LEU A 212 -0.13 0.33 20.13
N LEU A 213 -0.34 0.79 21.36
CA LEU A 213 -1.66 0.90 21.98
C LEU A 213 -2.53 1.92 21.23
N ILE A 214 -2.00 3.09 20.92
CA ILE A 214 -2.72 4.12 20.16
C ILE A 214 -3.09 3.60 18.78
N TYR A 215 -2.12 3.03 18.06
CA TYR A 215 -2.39 2.48 16.72
C TYR A 215 -3.40 1.34 16.77
N GLY A 216 -3.26 0.41 17.73
CA GLY A 216 -4.19 -0.70 17.92
C GLY A 216 -5.60 -0.23 18.23
N ALA A 217 -5.75 0.77 19.12
CA ALA A 217 -7.04 1.37 19.43
C ALA A 217 -7.68 2.02 18.18
N LEU A 218 -6.91 2.79 17.40
CA LEU A 218 -7.39 3.40 16.15
C LEU A 218 -7.79 2.35 15.11
N ALA A 219 -7.02 1.27 14.97
CA ALA A 219 -7.33 0.18 14.06
C ALA A 219 -8.61 -0.56 14.49
N LEU A 220 -8.79 -0.82 15.79
CA LEU A 220 -10.01 -1.41 16.34
C LEU A 220 -11.23 -0.51 16.10
N VAL A 221 -11.10 0.80 16.32
CA VAL A 221 -12.17 1.77 16.01
C VAL A 221 -12.50 1.75 14.51
N ALA A 222 -11.50 1.76 13.63
CA ALA A 222 -11.73 1.71 12.19
C ALA A 222 -12.46 0.42 11.76
N CYS A 223 -12.06 -0.73 12.30
CA CYS A 223 -12.72 -2.01 12.06
C CYS A 223 -14.14 -2.04 12.67
N GLY A 224 -14.32 -1.51 13.87
CA GLY A 224 -15.63 -1.39 14.53
C GLY A 224 -16.62 -0.55 13.71
N VAL A 225 -16.18 0.62 13.22
CA VAL A 225 -16.97 1.47 12.32
C VAL A 225 -17.31 0.74 11.02
N LEU A 226 -16.36 0.02 10.44
CA LEU A 226 -16.61 -0.80 9.25
C LEU A 226 -17.71 -1.84 9.50
N ILE A 227 -17.57 -2.63 10.58
CA ILE A 227 -18.54 -3.68 10.95
C ILE A 227 -19.91 -3.05 11.22
N TRP A 228 -19.97 -2.00 12.02
CA TRP A 228 -21.22 -1.29 12.31
C TRP A 228 -21.91 -0.84 11.03
N ARG A 229 -21.20 -0.19 10.10
CA ARG A 229 -21.73 0.24 8.82
C ARG A 229 -22.25 -0.89 7.94
N ILE A 230 -21.59 -2.04 7.98
CA ILE A 230 -22.02 -3.24 7.25
C ILE A 230 -23.32 -3.78 7.88
N LEU A 231 -23.41 -3.85 9.21
CA LEU A 231 -24.57 -4.38 9.94
C LEU A 231 -25.81 -3.47 9.81
N GLU A 232 -25.64 -2.16 9.96
CA GLU A 232 -26.75 -1.18 9.88
C GLU A 232 -27.51 -1.29 8.55
N ARG A 233 -26.81 -1.58 7.45
CA ARG A 233 -27.39 -1.71 6.10
C ARG A 233 -28.10 -3.03 5.82
N GLN A 234 -28.13 -3.95 6.77
CA GLN A 234 -28.75 -5.28 6.53
C GLN A 234 -30.27 -5.24 6.38
N ARG A 235 -30.94 -4.18 6.85
CA ARG A 235 -32.42 -4.11 6.96
C ARG A 235 -33.13 -3.60 5.70
N MET A 236 -32.44 -2.90 4.79
CA MET A 236 -33.04 -2.34 3.58
C MET A 236 -32.54 -3.07 2.35
N ARG A 237 -33.37 -3.16 1.31
CA ARG A 237 -33.05 -3.80 0.04
C ARG A 237 -33.23 -2.82 -1.12
N VAL A 238 -32.33 -2.86 -2.06
CA VAL A 238 -32.37 -2.21 -3.37
C VAL A 238 -32.16 -3.25 -4.44
N THR A 239 -32.60 -3.02 -5.66
CA THR A 239 -32.49 -3.97 -6.76
C THR A 239 -31.80 -3.33 -7.96
N ALA A 240 -30.91 -4.11 -8.60
CA ALA A 240 -30.31 -3.75 -9.86
C ALA A 240 -30.65 -4.81 -10.92
N THR A 241 -31.17 -4.36 -12.06
CA THR A 241 -31.48 -5.22 -13.22
C THR A 241 -30.50 -4.92 -14.33
N TYR A 242 -29.88 -5.96 -14.85
CA TYR A 242 -28.87 -5.89 -15.92
C TYR A 242 -29.52 -6.07 -17.30
N GLU A 243 -28.77 -5.76 -18.35
CA GLU A 243 -29.16 -5.94 -19.76
C GLU A 243 -29.58 -7.37 -20.10
N THR A 244 -29.06 -8.35 -19.37
CA THR A 244 -29.42 -9.76 -19.52
C THR A 244 -30.81 -10.13 -18.94
N GLY A 245 -31.50 -9.18 -18.33
CA GLY A 245 -32.73 -9.42 -17.56
C GLY A 245 -32.47 -9.93 -16.13
N GLN A 246 -31.25 -10.25 -15.76
CA GLN A 246 -30.89 -10.68 -14.42
C GLN A 246 -31.14 -9.54 -13.42
N THR A 247 -31.95 -9.83 -12.40
CA THR A 247 -32.25 -8.88 -11.31
C THR A 247 -31.62 -9.39 -10.03
N VAL A 248 -30.85 -8.54 -9.36
CA VAL A 248 -30.18 -8.86 -8.11
C VAL A 248 -30.58 -7.89 -7.02
N SER A 249 -30.69 -8.40 -5.80
CA SER A 249 -31.04 -7.63 -4.60
C SER A 249 -29.78 -7.39 -3.75
N ALA A 250 -29.63 -6.18 -3.26
CA ALA A 250 -28.48 -5.78 -2.47
C ALA A 250 -28.85 -4.82 -1.35
N ARG A 251 -27.90 -4.50 -0.51
CA ARG A 251 -28.02 -3.48 0.53
C ARG A 251 -27.90 -2.09 -0.08
N PRO A 252 -28.62 -1.08 0.43
CA PRO A 252 -28.49 0.30 0.00
C PRO A 252 -27.07 0.84 0.14
N ALA A 253 -26.77 1.85 -0.66
CA ALA A 253 -25.51 2.59 -0.66
C ALA A 253 -24.26 1.76 -1.05
N LEU A 254 -24.42 0.55 -1.55
CA LEU A 254 -23.39 -0.13 -2.33
C LEU A 254 -23.28 0.51 -3.71
N SER A 255 -22.09 0.52 -4.27
CA SER A 255 -21.90 0.89 -5.67
C SER A 255 -22.48 -0.20 -6.59
N LEU A 256 -22.85 0.16 -7.80
CA LEU A 256 -23.35 -0.78 -8.77
C LEU A 256 -22.33 -1.90 -9.05
N LEU A 257 -21.02 -1.58 -8.99
CA LEU A 257 -19.94 -2.56 -9.09
C LEU A 257 -19.95 -3.53 -7.91
N GLU A 258 -20.05 -3.00 -6.66
CA GLU A 258 -20.15 -3.85 -5.46
C GLU A 258 -21.37 -4.76 -5.51
N ILE A 259 -22.50 -4.25 -5.99
CA ILE A 259 -23.74 -5.05 -6.21
C ILE A 259 -23.47 -6.18 -7.19
N SER A 260 -22.80 -5.89 -8.32
CA SER A 260 -22.45 -6.92 -9.30
C SER A 260 -21.58 -8.02 -8.70
N LEU A 261 -20.48 -7.62 -8.04
CA LEU A 261 -19.49 -8.55 -7.47
C LEU A 261 -20.07 -9.42 -6.35
N LEU A 262 -20.90 -8.84 -5.47
CA LEU A 262 -21.58 -9.57 -4.39
C LEU A 262 -22.56 -10.63 -4.89
N ASN A 263 -23.13 -10.43 -6.08
CA ASN A 263 -24.09 -11.33 -6.68
C ASN A 263 -23.50 -12.17 -7.83
N ASN A 264 -22.15 -12.25 -7.91
CA ASN A 264 -21.42 -12.97 -8.94
C ASN A 264 -21.80 -12.56 -10.38
N VAL A 265 -22.20 -11.32 -10.58
CA VAL A 265 -22.43 -10.76 -11.92
C VAL A 265 -21.09 -10.26 -12.46
N PRO A 266 -20.56 -10.84 -13.55
CA PRO A 266 -19.28 -10.41 -14.12
C PRO A 266 -19.31 -8.93 -14.49
N HIS A 267 -18.30 -8.16 -14.07
CA HIS A 267 -18.21 -6.72 -14.31
C HIS A 267 -16.76 -6.28 -14.41
N ALA A 268 -16.41 -5.62 -15.49
CA ALA A 268 -15.04 -5.11 -15.69
C ALA A 268 -14.67 -4.07 -14.64
N ASN A 269 -13.49 -4.20 -14.00
CA ASN A 269 -13.07 -3.29 -12.94
C ASN A 269 -11.54 -3.26 -12.73
N ILE A 270 -10.77 -3.00 -13.77
CA ILE A 270 -9.30 -3.04 -13.75
C ILE A 270 -8.68 -2.28 -12.56
N CYS A 271 -9.25 -1.14 -12.17
CA CYS A 271 -8.73 -0.36 -11.04
C CYS A 271 -9.32 -0.75 -9.67
N SER A 272 -10.03 -1.88 -9.59
CA SER A 272 -10.66 -2.36 -8.35
C SER A 272 -11.55 -1.31 -7.67
N GLY A 273 -12.34 -0.59 -8.46
CA GLY A 273 -13.33 0.35 -7.93
C GLY A 273 -12.82 1.76 -7.59
N ARG A 274 -11.60 2.11 -7.97
CA ARG A 274 -10.97 3.42 -7.61
C ARG A 274 -11.42 4.60 -8.47
N GLY A 275 -12.40 4.43 -9.38
CA GLY A 275 -12.91 5.50 -10.25
C GLY A 275 -11.92 6.00 -11.30
N ARG A 276 -10.86 5.25 -11.62
CA ARG A 276 -9.73 5.75 -12.43
C ARG A 276 -9.67 5.17 -13.85
N CYS A 277 -10.08 3.94 -14.08
CA CYS A 277 -9.91 3.28 -15.38
C CYS A 277 -11.07 3.56 -16.36
N GLY A 278 -12.29 3.58 -15.88
CA GLY A 278 -13.49 3.72 -16.72
C GLY A 278 -14.06 2.39 -17.22
N THR A 279 -13.42 1.23 -17.00
CA THR A 279 -13.89 -0.07 -17.48
C THR A 279 -15.20 -0.53 -16.84
N CYS A 280 -15.58 -0.01 -15.68
CA CYS A 280 -16.85 -0.27 -15.04
C CYS A 280 -17.98 0.65 -15.55
N LEU A 281 -17.85 1.23 -16.75
CA LEU A 281 -18.86 2.10 -17.33
C LEU A 281 -20.17 1.36 -17.58
N VAL A 282 -21.28 1.94 -17.16
CA VAL A 282 -22.63 1.45 -17.41
C VAL A 282 -23.52 2.54 -17.98
N ALA A 283 -24.45 2.21 -18.83
CA ALA A 283 -25.57 3.05 -19.20
C ALA A 283 -26.71 2.85 -18.18
N VAL A 284 -27.28 3.92 -17.65
CA VAL A 284 -28.46 3.87 -16.79
C VAL A 284 -29.71 3.91 -17.68
N MET A 285 -30.46 2.82 -17.67
CA MET A 285 -31.62 2.59 -18.56
C MET A 285 -32.97 2.90 -17.90
N SER A 286 -32.95 3.36 -16.65
CA SER A 286 -34.16 3.73 -15.90
C SER A 286 -33.97 5.07 -15.18
N ASP A 287 -34.94 5.47 -14.35
CA ASP A 287 -34.77 6.61 -13.48
C ASP A 287 -33.53 6.45 -12.58
N ALA A 288 -32.69 7.47 -12.58
CA ALA A 288 -31.45 7.54 -11.80
C ALA A 288 -31.65 8.15 -10.39
N SER A 289 -32.88 8.51 -9.99
CA SER A 289 -33.15 9.20 -8.71
C SER A 289 -32.76 8.38 -7.47
N GLY A 290 -32.64 7.07 -7.62
CA GLY A 290 -32.10 6.16 -6.59
C GLY A 290 -30.58 6.13 -6.47
N LEU A 291 -29.85 6.71 -7.44
CA LEU A 291 -28.39 6.76 -7.44
C LEU A 291 -27.86 8.04 -6.78
N THR A 292 -26.64 7.97 -6.24
CA THR A 292 -25.93 9.16 -5.77
C THR A 292 -25.64 10.12 -6.91
N ALA A 293 -25.52 11.42 -6.60
CA ALA A 293 -24.99 12.40 -7.54
C ALA A 293 -23.59 12.01 -8.02
N ILE A 294 -23.20 12.49 -9.20
CA ILE A 294 -21.86 12.25 -9.78
C ILE A 294 -20.82 12.93 -8.88
N SER A 295 -19.88 12.17 -8.39
CA SER A 295 -18.74 12.69 -7.60
C SER A 295 -17.72 13.37 -8.51
N GLU A 296 -16.86 14.22 -7.94
CA GLU A 296 -15.78 14.86 -8.70
C GLU A 296 -14.84 13.84 -9.38
N THR A 297 -14.46 12.79 -8.65
CA THR A 297 -13.63 11.68 -9.20
C THR A 297 -14.32 10.98 -10.37
N GLU A 298 -15.62 10.75 -10.26
CA GLU A 298 -16.41 10.18 -11.35
C GLU A 298 -16.46 11.12 -12.56
N ALA A 299 -16.77 12.40 -12.34
CA ALA A 299 -16.88 13.41 -13.38
C ALA A 299 -15.57 13.57 -14.19
N GLN A 300 -14.42 13.62 -13.49
CA GLN A 300 -13.11 13.69 -14.13
C GLN A 300 -12.84 12.47 -15.02
N THR A 301 -13.19 11.28 -14.55
CA THR A 301 -13.00 10.05 -15.33
C THR A 301 -13.96 9.97 -16.50
N LEU A 302 -15.25 10.26 -16.30
CA LEU A 302 -16.24 10.30 -17.37
C LEU A 302 -15.85 11.29 -18.49
N LYS A 303 -15.36 12.48 -18.12
CA LYS A 303 -14.81 13.45 -19.08
C LYS A 303 -13.62 12.88 -19.87
N ARG A 304 -12.69 12.24 -19.21
CA ARG A 304 -11.48 11.67 -19.83
C ARG A 304 -11.77 10.54 -20.82
N ILE A 305 -12.81 9.74 -20.57
CA ILE A 305 -13.22 8.63 -21.44
C ILE A 305 -14.32 9.02 -22.41
N HIS A 306 -14.64 10.31 -22.55
CA HIS A 306 -15.69 10.86 -23.42
C HIS A 306 -17.04 10.16 -23.23
N ALA A 307 -17.42 9.86 -21.97
CA ALA A 307 -18.71 9.23 -21.66
C ALA A 307 -19.88 10.11 -22.07
N THR A 308 -20.95 9.49 -22.59
CA THR A 308 -22.19 10.19 -23.00
C THR A 308 -23.12 10.44 -21.80
N PRO A 309 -24.08 11.39 -21.91
CA PRO A 309 -25.09 11.59 -20.88
C PRO A 309 -25.85 10.30 -20.56
N GLY A 310 -26.13 10.07 -19.28
CA GLY A 310 -26.76 8.83 -18.81
C GLY A 310 -25.80 7.70 -18.48
N GLN A 311 -24.52 7.85 -18.80
CA GLN A 311 -23.50 6.87 -18.42
C GLN A 311 -22.91 7.21 -17.05
N ARG A 312 -22.61 6.17 -16.28
CA ARG A 312 -22.07 6.26 -14.92
C ARG A 312 -20.93 5.26 -14.72
N LEU A 313 -20.02 5.59 -13.85
CA LEU A 313 -19.04 4.59 -13.38
C LEU A 313 -19.69 3.70 -12.31
N ALA A 314 -19.91 2.44 -12.58
CA ALA A 314 -20.54 1.51 -11.63
C ALA A 314 -19.81 1.47 -10.27
N CYS A 315 -18.51 1.71 -10.22
CA CYS A 315 -17.74 1.75 -8.98
C CYS A 315 -17.97 3.04 -8.14
N GLN A 316 -18.52 4.09 -8.73
CA GLN A 316 -18.78 5.37 -8.06
C GLN A 316 -20.27 5.57 -7.83
N ALA A 317 -21.12 5.23 -8.79
CA ALA A 317 -22.57 5.30 -8.69
C ALA A 317 -23.10 4.33 -7.64
N ARG A 318 -23.71 4.85 -6.57
CA ARG A 318 -24.23 4.05 -5.45
C ARG A 318 -25.75 4.08 -5.46
N LEU A 319 -26.35 2.90 -5.34
CA LEU A 319 -27.81 2.76 -5.26
C LEU A 319 -28.26 2.92 -3.80
N ILE A 320 -28.99 4.01 -3.52
CA ILE A 320 -29.43 4.38 -2.17
C ILE A 320 -30.81 3.82 -1.87
N LYS A 321 -31.73 3.88 -2.84
CA LYS A 321 -33.13 3.46 -2.69
C LYS A 321 -33.70 2.94 -4.00
N GLY A 322 -34.75 2.12 -3.92
CA GLY A 322 -35.52 1.66 -5.05
C GLY A 322 -34.81 0.66 -5.96
N SER A 323 -35.01 0.79 -7.24
CA SER A 323 -34.47 -0.10 -8.27
C SER A 323 -33.82 0.71 -9.40
N VAL A 324 -32.84 0.11 -10.07
CA VAL A 324 -32.20 0.68 -11.25
C VAL A 324 -32.01 -0.39 -12.33
N LYS A 325 -32.21 -0.01 -13.59
CA LYS A 325 -31.83 -0.84 -14.75
C LYS A 325 -30.55 -0.28 -15.36
N ILE A 326 -29.60 -1.15 -15.60
CA ILE A 326 -28.28 -0.77 -16.15
C ILE A 326 -27.86 -1.72 -17.26
N SER A 327 -27.08 -1.21 -18.21
CA SER A 327 -26.36 -1.98 -19.22
C SER A 327 -24.87 -1.79 -19.07
N ARG A 328 -24.11 -2.87 -18.97
CA ARG A 328 -22.65 -2.85 -18.90
C ARG A 328 -22.08 -2.57 -20.29
N LEU A 329 -21.17 -1.61 -20.39
CA LEU A 329 -20.65 -1.16 -21.69
C LEU A 329 -19.30 -1.82 -22.07
N PHE A 330 -18.71 -2.58 -21.14
CA PHE A 330 -17.45 -3.30 -21.37
C PHE A 330 -17.56 -4.77 -21.03
N PRO A 331 -16.95 -5.65 -21.83
CA PRO A 331 -16.82 -7.06 -21.51
C PRO A 331 -16.07 -7.24 -20.17
N PHE A 332 -16.44 -8.25 -19.39
CA PHE A 332 -15.84 -8.46 -18.06
C PHE A 332 -14.35 -8.83 -18.10
N HIS A 333 -13.84 -9.31 -19.22
CA HIS A 333 -12.45 -9.74 -19.45
C HIS A 333 -11.52 -8.62 -19.94
N VAL A 334 -11.99 -7.38 -20.02
CA VAL A 334 -11.17 -6.23 -20.44
C VAL A 334 -9.98 -6.09 -19.52
N ASP A 335 -8.79 -6.02 -20.09
CA ASP A 335 -7.51 -5.84 -19.38
C ASP A 335 -7.00 -4.39 -19.42
N ALA A 336 -5.88 -4.15 -18.74
CA ALA A 336 -5.26 -2.83 -18.71
C ALA A 336 -4.64 -2.42 -20.06
N ALA A 337 -4.39 -3.35 -20.98
CA ALA A 337 -3.86 -3.04 -22.30
C ALA A 337 -4.93 -2.38 -23.17
N PHE A 338 -6.16 -2.87 -23.10
CA PHE A 338 -7.31 -2.28 -23.77
C PHE A 338 -7.52 -0.80 -23.40
N MET A 339 -7.34 -0.46 -22.12
CA MET A 339 -7.51 0.93 -21.64
C MET A 339 -6.36 1.87 -21.97
N ARG A 340 -5.27 1.35 -22.50
CA ARG A 340 -4.12 2.13 -22.95
C ARG A 340 -4.15 2.46 -24.44
N ASP A 341 -5.17 1.99 -25.16
CA ASP A 341 -5.36 2.29 -26.55
C ASP A 341 -5.57 3.81 -26.74
N PRO A 342 -4.78 4.51 -27.60
CA PRO A 342 -4.95 5.94 -27.84
C PRO A 342 -6.30 6.31 -28.46
N HIS A 343 -7.00 5.37 -29.09
CA HIS A 343 -8.36 5.58 -29.62
C HIS A 343 -9.47 5.41 -28.60
N GLY A 344 -9.13 4.92 -27.39
CA GLY A 344 -10.07 4.76 -26.28
C GLY A 344 -11.15 3.69 -26.52
N PRO A 345 -11.92 3.37 -25.48
CA PRO A 345 -12.92 2.32 -25.54
C PRO A 345 -14.16 2.65 -26.40
N GLY A 346 -14.26 3.88 -26.92
CA GLY A 346 -15.42 4.32 -27.70
C GLY A 346 -15.37 3.98 -29.19
N GLU A 347 -14.17 3.77 -29.76
CA GLU A 347 -14.02 3.60 -31.21
C GLU A 347 -13.79 2.15 -31.67
N THR A 348 -13.42 1.26 -30.77
CA THR A 348 -13.04 -0.13 -31.12
C THR A 348 -14.12 -1.18 -30.98
N LEU A 349 -15.27 -0.86 -30.40
CA LEU A 349 -16.41 -1.77 -30.37
C LEU A 349 -17.23 -1.54 -31.65
N SER A 350 -17.02 -2.39 -32.65
CA SER A 350 -17.94 -2.50 -33.80
C SER A 350 -19.36 -2.74 -33.30
N ALA A 351 -20.36 -2.32 -34.07
CA ALA A 351 -21.78 -2.52 -33.75
C ALA A 351 -22.14 -3.98 -33.42
N GLU A 352 -21.36 -4.94 -33.90
CA GLU A 352 -21.50 -6.38 -33.65
C GLU A 352 -20.97 -6.85 -32.28
N GLN A 353 -20.17 -6.05 -31.58
CA GLN A 353 -19.62 -6.38 -30.25
C GLN A 353 -20.33 -5.67 -29.09
N ARG A 354 -21.40 -4.93 -29.39
CA ARG A 354 -22.32 -4.40 -28.38
C ARG A 354 -23.38 -5.45 -28.08
N PRO A 355 -23.56 -5.84 -26.79
CA PRO A 355 -24.61 -6.75 -26.40
C PRO A 355 -26.00 -6.20 -26.70
#